data_d06a76d7b2ffa43cae0e1616a5c1d9bc
#
_entry.id   d06a76d7b2ffa43cae0e1616a5c1d9bc
#
_cell.length_a   1.000
_cell.length_b   1.000
_cell.length_c   1.000
_cell.angle_alpha   90.00
_cell.angle_beta   90.00
_cell.angle_gamma   90.00
#
_symmetry.space_group_name_H-M   'P 1'
#
loop_
_entity.id
_entity.type
_entity.pdbx_description
1 polymer ?
#
loop_
_entity_poly.entity_id
_entity_poly.type
_entity_poly.pdbx_seq_one_letter_code
_entity_poly.pdbx_strand_id
1 'polypeptide(L)'
;SFNEFDTLTFITDYVNPFYKCLVQTRINSGIDIPSGTSAINYNATSPFDEDALSINFYSPPEEYWVTPERILLGKKLFSDPILSGNKTRSCASCHQPEKAFTDGLPKPFALDNKTVLTRNTPTLYNAGFQTSQFFDSRADILENQLGEVVHNIQEMSGSLHKSVADLKKDVLYKQLFDRAYPKEPINNFIIANAISSYIRSLHSLNARFDQYIRGDKKQLNAAEKKGFNLFMGKAKCATCHFIPLFNGAVPPLYTTTESEVLGVPKTKNKNPAQLDDDLGKYLFIKSDVYKHSFKTPTLRNIELTAPYMHNGVFDTLEEVMEFYNNGGGKGLHIAPENQTLPFDQLDLSKKEIREIIAFMKTLTDTTTTKNLY
;
A
#
# COMPACT_ATOMS: atom_id res chain seq x y z
N SER A 1 -30.52 -10.37 -4.70
CA SER A 1 -29.89 -9.12 -5.18
C SER A 1 -28.37 -9.23 -5.09
N PHE A 2 -27.64 -8.37 -5.78
CA PHE A 2 -26.17 -8.35 -5.68
C PHE A 2 -25.69 -8.14 -4.24
N ASN A 3 -26.40 -7.35 -3.45
CA ASN A 3 -26.08 -7.08 -2.04
C ASN A 3 -26.21 -8.31 -1.11
N GLU A 4 -26.86 -9.36 -1.56
CA GLU A 4 -27.06 -10.61 -0.80
C GLU A 4 -26.24 -11.77 -1.36
N PHE A 5 -25.45 -11.52 -2.42
CA PHE A 5 -24.62 -12.53 -3.05
C PHE A 5 -23.49 -12.97 -2.11
N ASP A 6 -23.35 -14.26 -1.90
CA ASP A 6 -22.26 -14.83 -1.10
C ASP A 6 -20.97 -14.90 -1.94
N THR A 7 -20.31 -13.75 -2.06
CA THR A 7 -19.07 -13.60 -2.81
C THR A 7 -17.96 -14.50 -2.25
N LEU A 8 -17.93 -14.71 -0.93
CA LEU A 8 -16.89 -15.52 -0.30
C LEU A 8 -17.01 -16.99 -0.74
N THR A 9 -18.20 -17.56 -0.65
CA THR A 9 -18.48 -18.93 -1.12
C THR A 9 -18.22 -19.02 -2.63
N PHE A 10 -18.64 -18.02 -3.41
CA PHE A 10 -18.39 -18.02 -4.85
C PHE A 10 -16.89 -18.07 -5.19
N ILE A 11 -16.06 -17.29 -4.50
CA ILE A 11 -14.62 -17.32 -4.72
C ILE A 11 -14.04 -18.68 -4.31
N THR A 12 -14.37 -19.18 -3.12
CA THR A 12 -13.74 -20.41 -2.60
C THR A 12 -14.17 -21.67 -3.33
N ASP A 13 -15.44 -21.76 -3.72
CA ASP A 13 -16.03 -23.01 -4.20
C ASP A 13 -16.12 -23.06 -5.73
N TYR A 14 -16.03 -21.92 -6.42
CA TYR A 14 -16.11 -21.87 -7.88
C TYR A 14 -14.88 -21.20 -8.51
N VAL A 15 -14.51 -19.97 -8.10
CA VAL A 15 -13.42 -19.22 -8.77
C VAL A 15 -12.08 -19.93 -8.56
N ASN A 16 -11.69 -20.25 -7.33
CA ASN A 16 -10.42 -20.91 -7.04
C ASN A 16 -10.28 -22.28 -7.70
N PRO A 17 -11.27 -23.22 -7.60
CA PRO A 17 -11.19 -24.49 -8.30
C PRO A 17 -11.10 -24.33 -9.82
N PHE A 18 -11.87 -23.40 -10.40
CA PHE A 18 -11.82 -23.13 -11.83
C PHE A 18 -10.46 -22.56 -12.25
N TYR A 19 -9.92 -21.60 -11.50
CA TYR A 19 -8.60 -21.01 -11.76
C TYR A 19 -7.52 -22.09 -11.73
N LYS A 20 -7.53 -22.95 -10.69
CA LYS A 20 -6.60 -24.09 -10.59
C LYS A 20 -6.73 -25.04 -11.76
N CYS A 21 -7.95 -25.34 -12.21
CA CYS A 21 -8.22 -26.18 -13.37
C CYS A 21 -7.61 -25.56 -14.65
N LEU A 22 -7.78 -24.26 -14.87
CA LEU A 22 -7.20 -23.56 -16.02
C LEU A 22 -5.66 -23.62 -16.03
N VAL A 23 -5.04 -23.35 -14.89
CA VAL A 23 -3.57 -23.42 -14.75
C VAL A 23 -3.08 -24.84 -15.05
N GLN A 24 -3.71 -25.87 -14.48
CA GLN A 24 -3.34 -27.27 -14.73
C GLN A 24 -3.56 -27.67 -16.19
N THR A 25 -4.65 -27.24 -16.80
CA THR A 25 -4.93 -27.50 -18.22
C THR A 25 -3.87 -26.88 -19.11
N ARG A 26 -3.47 -25.63 -18.85
CA ARG A 26 -2.39 -24.96 -19.57
C ARG A 26 -1.08 -25.76 -19.47
N ILE A 27 -0.70 -26.16 -18.25
CA ILE A 27 0.53 -26.95 -18.01
C ILE A 27 0.47 -28.27 -18.77
N ASN A 28 -0.61 -29.01 -18.65
CA ASN A 28 -0.78 -30.32 -19.31
C ASN A 28 -0.79 -30.22 -20.84
N SER A 29 -1.25 -29.09 -21.36
CA SER A 29 -1.30 -28.84 -22.82
C SER A 29 0.02 -28.27 -23.38
N GLY A 30 1.04 -28.07 -22.55
CA GLY A 30 2.33 -27.50 -22.97
C GLY A 30 2.23 -26.07 -23.51
N ILE A 31 1.21 -25.31 -23.08
CA ILE A 31 1.05 -23.91 -23.49
C ILE A 31 2.00 -23.05 -22.68
N ASP A 32 2.94 -22.42 -23.36
CA ASP A 32 3.92 -21.52 -22.74
C ASP A 32 3.28 -20.24 -22.20
N ILE A 33 3.88 -19.71 -21.14
CA ILE A 33 3.56 -18.37 -20.64
C ILE A 33 4.14 -17.37 -21.63
N PRO A 34 3.37 -16.33 -22.02
CA PRO A 34 3.89 -15.25 -22.87
C PRO A 34 5.19 -14.67 -22.29
N SER A 35 6.18 -14.45 -23.13
CA SER A 35 7.39 -13.76 -22.75
C SER A 35 7.08 -12.33 -22.34
N GLY A 36 7.66 -11.88 -21.22
CA GLY A 36 7.48 -10.51 -20.71
C GLY A 36 7.15 -10.49 -19.22
N THR A 37 7.17 -9.30 -18.67
CA THR A 37 6.78 -9.07 -17.27
C THR A 37 5.26 -8.98 -17.14
N SER A 38 4.70 -9.71 -16.20
CA SER A 38 3.27 -9.64 -15.84
C SER A 38 3.15 -9.40 -14.34
N ALA A 39 2.10 -8.64 -13.96
CA ALA A 39 1.75 -8.51 -12.56
C ALA A 39 1.31 -9.84 -11.94
N ILE A 40 0.76 -10.74 -12.77
CA ILE A 40 0.23 -12.04 -12.34
C ILE A 40 1.28 -13.13 -12.58
N ASN A 41 1.48 -13.96 -11.57
CA ASN A 41 2.17 -15.23 -11.72
C ASN A 41 1.21 -16.26 -12.31
N TYR A 42 1.35 -16.56 -13.58
CA TYR A 42 0.50 -17.53 -14.29
C TYR A 42 0.66 -18.99 -13.79
N ASN A 43 1.61 -19.28 -12.92
CA ASN A 43 1.78 -20.60 -12.31
C ASN A 43 1.06 -20.69 -10.94
N ALA A 44 0.67 -19.58 -10.35
CA ALA A 44 -0.11 -19.58 -9.12
C ALA A 44 -1.46 -20.31 -9.33
N THR A 45 -1.93 -21.01 -8.31
CA THR A 45 -3.17 -21.79 -8.38
C THR A 45 -4.41 -21.06 -7.86
N SER A 46 -4.18 -19.89 -7.27
CA SER A 46 -5.21 -18.95 -6.82
C SER A 46 -4.67 -17.52 -6.90
N PRO A 47 -5.52 -16.52 -7.17
CA PRO A 47 -5.13 -15.11 -7.04
C PRO A 47 -4.70 -14.71 -5.62
N PHE A 48 -4.95 -15.56 -4.63
CA PHE A 48 -4.61 -15.35 -3.21
C PHE A 48 -3.41 -16.19 -2.74
N ASP A 49 -2.67 -16.83 -3.65
CA ASP A 49 -1.40 -17.46 -3.30
C ASP A 49 -0.36 -16.39 -2.96
N GLU A 50 0.58 -16.70 -2.08
CA GLU A 50 1.59 -15.72 -1.63
C GLU A 50 2.48 -15.22 -2.78
N ASP A 51 2.62 -16.03 -3.82
CA ASP A 51 3.37 -15.75 -5.04
C ASP A 51 2.47 -15.41 -6.25
N ALA A 52 1.16 -15.17 -6.04
CA ALA A 52 0.22 -14.89 -7.13
C ALA A 52 0.55 -13.61 -7.90
N LEU A 53 1.26 -12.67 -7.26
CA LEU A 53 1.66 -11.41 -7.86
C LEU A 53 3.19 -11.30 -7.96
N SER A 54 3.67 -10.75 -9.06
CA SER A 54 5.09 -10.51 -9.29
C SER A 54 5.57 -9.28 -8.54
N ILE A 55 6.48 -9.46 -7.59
CA ILE A 55 7.13 -8.39 -6.85
C ILE A 55 7.98 -7.47 -7.75
N ASN A 56 8.38 -7.99 -8.91
CA ASN A 56 9.26 -7.27 -9.85
C ASN A 56 8.49 -6.56 -10.97
N PHE A 57 7.16 -6.70 -11.05
CA PHE A 57 6.38 -6.10 -12.14
C PHE A 57 6.52 -4.57 -12.22
N TYR A 58 6.56 -3.90 -11.07
CA TYR A 58 6.74 -2.45 -10.97
C TYR A 58 8.21 -2.08 -10.67
N SER A 59 9.13 -2.93 -11.07
CA SER A 59 10.57 -2.73 -10.89
C SER A 59 11.21 -2.17 -12.16
N PRO A 60 12.41 -1.59 -12.09
CA PRO A 60 13.28 -1.40 -13.23
C PRO A 60 13.56 -2.73 -13.97
N PRO A 61 14.31 -2.70 -15.10
CA PRO A 61 14.66 -3.90 -15.86
C PRO A 61 15.27 -5.03 -15.02
N GLU A 62 15.30 -6.25 -15.56
CA GLU A 62 15.59 -7.50 -14.86
C GLU A 62 16.93 -7.48 -14.10
N GLU A 63 17.93 -6.83 -14.62
CA GLU A 63 19.23 -6.68 -13.97
C GLU A 63 19.17 -5.98 -12.60
N TYR A 64 18.05 -5.31 -12.30
CA TYR A 64 17.79 -4.59 -11.04
C TYR A 64 16.72 -5.25 -10.16
N TRP A 65 16.27 -6.43 -10.51
CA TRP A 65 15.28 -7.15 -9.71
C TRP A 65 15.80 -7.51 -8.32
N VAL A 66 14.88 -7.81 -7.43
CA VAL A 66 15.16 -8.13 -6.03
C VAL A 66 16.08 -9.34 -5.90
N THR A 67 17.15 -9.19 -5.11
CA THR A 67 18.02 -10.29 -4.67
C THR A 67 18.24 -10.23 -3.15
N PRO A 68 18.64 -11.34 -2.50
CA PRO A 68 18.92 -11.33 -1.06
C PRO A 68 19.98 -10.29 -0.66
N GLU A 69 21.02 -10.11 -1.49
CA GLU A 69 22.10 -9.14 -1.24
C GLU A 69 21.60 -7.71 -1.32
N ARG A 70 20.69 -7.41 -2.28
CA ARG A 70 20.04 -6.09 -2.42
C ARG A 70 19.10 -5.81 -1.25
N ILE A 71 18.34 -6.80 -0.80
CA ILE A 71 17.50 -6.67 0.40
C ILE A 71 18.35 -6.36 1.63
N LEU A 72 19.44 -7.07 1.85
CA LEU A 72 20.34 -6.87 3.00
C LEU A 72 20.96 -5.47 2.99
N LEU A 73 21.49 -5.04 1.85
CA LEU A 73 22.02 -3.70 1.68
C LEU A 73 20.94 -2.63 1.89
N GLY A 74 19.76 -2.83 1.28
CA GLY A 74 18.62 -1.94 1.41
C GLY A 74 18.12 -1.79 2.84
N LYS A 75 18.02 -2.89 3.59
CA LYS A 75 17.65 -2.89 5.02
C LYS A 75 18.64 -2.06 5.85
N LYS A 76 19.95 -2.21 5.58
CA LYS A 76 20.95 -1.40 6.27
C LYS A 76 20.83 0.07 5.93
N LEU A 77 20.71 0.43 4.65
CA LEU A 77 20.52 1.83 4.20
C LEU A 77 19.23 2.45 4.73
N PHE A 78 18.14 1.67 4.80
CA PHE A 78 16.85 2.10 5.33
C PHE A 78 16.92 2.56 6.79
N SER A 79 17.78 1.92 7.59
CA SER A 79 17.94 2.22 9.01
C SER A 79 19.10 3.19 9.31
N ASP A 80 19.93 3.52 8.31
CA ASP A 80 21.11 4.36 8.47
C ASP A 80 20.79 5.82 8.12
N PRO A 81 21.16 6.81 8.96
CA PRO A 81 20.92 8.21 8.67
C PRO A 81 21.86 8.83 7.62
N ILE A 82 22.72 8.04 6.98
CA ILE A 82 23.75 8.50 6.03
C ILE A 82 23.15 9.29 4.84
N LEU A 83 21.89 9.04 4.50
CA LEU A 83 21.20 9.72 3.40
C LEU A 83 20.61 11.07 3.80
N SER A 84 20.49 11.36 5.09
CA SER A 84 19.95 12.62 5.60
C SER A 84 21.02 13.73 5.62
N GLY A 85 20.63 14.95 5.32
CA GLY A 85 21.54 16.09 5.20
C GLY A 85 22.29 16.41 6.50
N ASN A 86 21.64 16.21 7.65
CA ASN A 86 22.20 16.38 8.98
C ASN A 86 22.62 15.07 9.67
N LYS A 87 22.44 13.93 8.99
CA LYS A 87 22.75 12.58 9.49
C LYS A 87 22.03 12.21 10.80
N THR A 88 20.80 12.72 11.01
CA THR A 88 20.01 12.42 12.22
C THR A 88 18.73 11.62 11.92
N ARG A 89 18.35 11.50 10.66
CA ARG A 89 17.09 10.83 10.24
C ARG A 89 17.36 9.74 9.20
N SER A 90 16.71 8.62 9.36
CA SER A 90 16.67 7.52 8.39
C SER A 90 15.24 7.28 7.93
N CYS A 91 15.03 6.39 6.94
CA CYS A 91 13.68 5.97 6.55
C CYS A 91 12.93 5.34 7.74
N ALA A 92 13.63 4.56 8.57
CA ALA A 92 13.08 3.95 9.77
C ALA A 92 12.64 4.96 10.85
N SER A 93 13.04 6.23 10.75
CA SER A 93 12.56 7.27 11.69
C SER A 93 11.07 7.54 11.56
N CYS A 94 10.51 7.41 10.35
CA CYS A 94 9.09 7.57 10.06
C CYS A 94 8.41 6.23 9.77
N HIS A 95 9.07 5.32 9.06
CA HIS A 95 8.54 4.00 8.74
C HIS A 95 9.07 2.96 9.73
N GLN A 96 8.48 2.94 10.94
CA GLN A 96 8.93 2.11 12.07
C GLN A 96 8.43 0.67 11.91
N PRO A 97 9.32 -0.34 11.84
CA PRO A 97 8.90 -1.73 11.65
C PRO A 97 7.92 -2.23 12.70
N GLU A 98 8.12 -1.85 13.97
CA GLU A 98 7.26 -2.22 15.11
C GLU A 98 5.87 -1.56 15.07
N LYS A 99 5.66 -0.57 14.19
CA LYS A 99 4.38 0.09 13.94
C LYS A 99 3.85 -0.20 12.53
N ALA A 100 4.10 -1.39 12.02
CA ALA A 100 3.73 -1.77 10.66
C ALA A 100 4.26 -0.79 9.58
N PHE A 101 5.46 -0.26 9.78
CA PHE A 101 6.11 0.73 8.90
C PHE A 101 5.33 2.04 8.74
N THR A 102 4.61 2.46 9.78
CA THR A 102 4.09 3.81 9.99
C THR A 102 4.83 4.47 11.16
N ASP A 103 4.50 5.71 11.50
CA ASP A 103 4.98 6.36 12.73
C ASP A 103 3.90 6.40 13.84
N GLY A 104 2.66 6.04 13.49
CA GLY A 104 1.51 6.07 14.39
C GLY A 104 1.01 7.49 14.72
N LEU A 105 1.48 8.51 14.00
CA LEU A 105 1.05 9.90 14.18
C LEU A 105 0.07 10.31 13.07
N PRO A 106 -0.86 11.24 13.34
CA PRO A 106 -1.70 11.80 12.28
C PRO A 106 -0.87 12.40 11.13
N LYS A 107 0.18 13.13 11.47
CA LYS A 107 1.14 13.73 10.57
C LYS A 107 2.51 13.72 11.22
N PRO A 108 3.59 13.31 10.52
CA PRO A 108 4.93 13.25 11.09
C PRO A 108 5.52 14.65 11.29
N PHE A 109 6.54 14.73 12.14
CA PHE A 109 7.32 15.94 12.27
C PHE A 109 8.35 16.07 11.13
N ALA A 110 8.53 17.29 10.64
CA ALA A 110 9.60 17.64 9.71
C ALA A 110 10.99 17.43 10.34
N LEU A 111 12.05 17.58 9.55
CA LEU A 111 13.44 17.39 9.98
C LEU A 111 13.86 18.28 11.16
N ASP A 112 13.21 19.42 11.32
CA ASP A 112 13.43 20.36 12.44
C ASP A 112 12.80 19.88 13.76
N ASN A 113 12.04 18.79 13.76
CA ASN A 113 11.26 18.25 14.88
C ASN A 113 10.25 19.25 15.51
N LYS A 114 9.84 20.26 14.78
CA LYS A 114 8.87 21.30 15.19
C LYS A 114 7.73 21.46 14.20
N THR A 115 8.06 21.60 12.93
CA THR A 115 7.07 21.68 11.85
C THR A 115 6.42 20.33 11.65
N VAL A 116 5.10 20.32 11.42
CA VAL A 116 4.34 19.09 11.10
C VAL A 116 4.18 19.00 9.58
N LEU A 117 4.45 17.83 9.01
CA LEU A 117 4.24 17.58 7.58
C LEU A 117 2.73 17.55 7.26
N THR A 118 2.41 17.64 5.98
CA THR A 118 1.01 17.77 5.55
C THR A 118 0.25 16.46 5.53
N ARG A 119 0.92 15.33 5.35
CA ARG A 119 0.32 14.01 5.14
C ARG A 119 0.78 12.99 6.17
N ASN A 120 -0.08 12.01 6.44
CA ASN A 120 0.20 10.85 7.26
C ASN A 120 1.32 9.99 6.65
N THR A 121 2.05 9.24 7.49
CA THR A 121 3.07 8.27 7.06
C THR A 121 2.39 6.95 6.68
N PRO A 122 2.32 6.59 5.38
CA PRO A 122 1.70 5.33 4.97
C PRO A 122 2.59 4.13 5.33
N THR A 123 1.96 2.97 5.53
CA THR A 123 2.70 1.72 5.64
C THR A 123 3.49 1.39 4.37
N LEU A 124 4.63 0.71 4.54
CA LEU A 124 5.40 0.17 3.41
C LEU A 124 5.03 -1.28 3.08
N TYR A 125 4.19 -1.94 3.88
CA TYR A 125 3.69 -3.26 3.52
C TYR A 125 2.97 -3.21 2.16
N ASN A 126 3.36 -4.13 1.29
CA ASN A 126 2.84 -4.25 -0.08
C ASN A 126 3.06 -3.02 -0.98
N ALA A 127 3.93 -2.08 -0.60
CA ALA A 127 4.25 -0.93 -1.46
C ALA A 127 4.89 -1.35 -2.80
N GLY A 128 5.58 -2.48 -2.84
CA GLY A 128 6.15 -3.06 -4.06
C GLY A 128 5.11 -3.51 -5.10
N PHE A 129 3.83 -3.66 -4.72
CA PHE A 129 2.73 -4.04 -5.61
C PHE A 129 1.86 -2.83 -6.02
N GLN A 130 2.35 -1.61 -5.90
CA GLN A 130 1.61 -0.41 -6.28
C GLN A 130 2.09 0.12 -7.63
N THR A 131 1.14 0.55 -8.46
CA THR A 131 1.40 1.11 -9.80
C THR A 131 2.02 2.50 -9.76
N SER A 132 1.91 3.19 -8.64
CA SER A 132 2.48 4.52 -8.39
C SER A 132 2.63 4.75 -6.89
N GLN A 133 3.52 5.67 -6.55
CA GLN A 133 3.90 5.94 -5.18
C GLN A 133 3.40 7.31 -4.71
N PHE A 134 3.46 7.57 -3.40
CA PHE A 134 2.81 8.66 -2.68
C PHE A 134 1.27 8.60 -2.72
N PHE A 135 0.63 9.39 -1.86
CA PHE A 135 -0.84 9.50 -1.85
C PHE A 135 -1.41 10.14 -3.12
N ASP A 136 -0.64 10.96 -3.82
CA ASP A 136 -1.03 11.68 -5.03
C ASP A 136 -0.54 11.03 -6.33
N SER A 137 0.09 9.85 -6.24
CA SER A 137 0.56 9.05 -7.39
C SER A 137 1.60 9.77 -8.26
N ARG A 138 2.38 10.72 -7.73
CA ARG A 138 3.30 11.53 -8.52
C ARG A 138 4.60 10.81 -8.92
N ALA A 139 4.97 9.73 -8.24
CA ALA A 139 6.10 8.88 -8.63
C ALA A 139 5.60 7.53 -9.14
N ASP A 140 6.20 7.04 -10.22
CA ASP A 140 5.84 5.80 -10.91
C ASP A 140 6.41 4.55 -10.23
N ILE A 141 7.66 4.60 -9.79
CA ILE A 141 8.36 3.49 -9.12
C ILE A 141 8.98 3.93 -7.78
N LEU A 142 9.30 2.97 -6.93
CA LEU A 142 9.91 3.22 -5.61
C LEU A 142 11.24 3.95 -5.73
N GLU A 143 12.05 3.65 -6.73
CA GLU A 143 13.35 4.27 -6.97
C GLU A 143 13.23 5.79 -7.18
N ASN A 144 12.22 6.24 -7.93
CA ASN A 144 11.95 7.65 -8.17
C ASN A 144 11.41 8.34 -6.91
N GLN A 145 10.52 7.67 -6.17
CA GLN A 145 10.02 8.17 -4.88
C GLN A 145 11.17 8.45 -3.90
N LEU A 146 12.14 7.55 -3.80
CA LEU A 146 13.26 7.72 -2.88
C LEU A 146 14.03 9.01 -3.15
N GLY A 147 14.28 9.33 -4.42
CA GLY A 147 14.95 10.56 -4.81
C GLY A 147 14.23 11.80 -4.28
N GLU A 148 12.90 11.85 -4.42
CA GLU A 148 12.10 12.96 -3.91
C GLU A 148 12.16 13.08 -2.38
N VAL A 149 12.02 11.98 -1.66
CA VAL A 149 12.07 11.96 -0.18
C VAL A 149 13.44 12.41 0.33
N VAL A 150 14.53 11.92 -0.27
CA VAL A 150 15.90 12.31 0.15
C VAL A 150 16.15 13.79 -0.06
N HIS A 151 15.69 14.36 -1.18
CA HIS A 151 15.93 15.78 -1.48
C HIS A 151 14.93 16.72 -0.79
N ASN A 152 13.82 16.24 -0.26
CA ASN A 152 12.85 17.07 0.42
C ASN A 152 13.44 17.69 1.69
N ILE A 153 13.50 19.02 1.72
CA ILE A 153 14.11 19.79 2.82
C ILE A 153 13.39 19.61 4.16
N GLN A 154 12.09 19.29 4.12
CA GLN A 154 11.29 19.04 5.31
C GLN A 154 11.42 17.60 5.82
N GLU A 155 11.86 16.65 4.97
CA GLU A 155 11.97 15.23 5.33
C GLU A 155 13.41 14.82 5.63
N MET A 156 14.24 14.65 4.60
CA MET A 156 15.62 14.20 4.73
C MET A 156 16.64 15.31 4.51
N SER A 157 16.31 16.35 3.73
CA SER A 157 17.21 17.46 3.34
C SER A 157 18.58 16.98 2.87
N GLY A 158 18.62 15.81 2.25
CA GLY A 158 19.83 15.11 1.85
C GLY A 158 20.23 15.38 0.40
N SER A 159 21.26 14.67 -0.03
CA SER A 159 21.72 14.66 -1.42
C SER A 159 22.30 13.29 -1.73
N LEU A 160 21.66 12.55 -2.61
CA LEU A 160 22.16 11.25 -3.06
C LEU A 160 23.59 11.33 -3.60
N HIS A 161 23.91 12.42 -4.31
CA HIS A 161 25.28 12.64 -4.82
C HIS A 161 26.32 12.73 -3.69
N LYS A 162 26.03 13.46 -2.61
CA LYS A 162 26.93 13.54 -1.44
C LYS A 162 26.99 12.19 -0.72
N SER A 163 25.87 11.50 -0.59
CA SER A 163 25.81 10.18 0.04
C SER A 163 26.65 9.15 -0.72
N VAL A 164 26.69 9.18 -2.07
CA VAL A 164 27.61 8.35 -2.87
C VAL A 164 29.05 8.53 -2.44
N ALA A 165 29.50 9.77 -2.24
CA ALA A 165 30.88 10.05 -1.82
C ALA A 165 31.18 9.51 -0.41
N ASP A 166 30.23 9.59 0.51
CA ASP A 166 30.38 9.08 1.87
C ASP A 166 30.35 7.54 1.89
N LEU A 167 29.43 6.91 1.17
CA LEU A 167 29.33 5.44 1.06
C LEU A 167 30.57 4.80 0.42
N LYS A 168 31.20 5.47 -0.55
CA LYS A 168 32.46 5.02 -1.16
C LYS A 168 33.68 5.02 -0.21
N LYS A 169 33.62 5.78 0.88
CA LYS A 169 34.67 5.81 1.91
C LYS A 169 34.48 4.72 2.97
N ASP A 170 33.26 4.22 3.14
CA ASP A 170 32.96 3.20 4.14
C ASP A 170 33.24 1.81 3.58
N VAL A 171 34.15 1.08 4.24
CA VAL A 171 34.62 -0.24 3.81
C VAL A 171 33.47 -1.27 3.83
N LEU A 172 32.60 -1.21 4.85
CA LEU A 172 31.48 -2.14 4.96
C LEU A 172 30.45 -1.90 3.83
N TYR A 173 30.09 -0.64 3.59
CA TYR A 173 29.18 -0.31 2.48
C TYR A 173 29.75 -0.72 1.13
N LYS A 174 31.05 -0.48 0.91
CA LYS A 174 31.71 -0.90 -0.33
C LYS A 174 31.56 -2.42 -0.55
N GLN A 175 31.84 -3.24 0.48
CA GLN A 175 31.66 -4.69 0.40
C GLN A 175 30.20 -5.11 0.13
N LEU A 176 29.23 -4.43 0.75
CA LEU A 176 27.81 -4.73 0.53
C LEU A 176 27.37 -4.34 -0.88
N PHE A 177 27.81 -3.21 -1.40
CA PHE A 177 27.52 -2.82 -2.79
C PHE A 177 28.21 -3.73 -3.80
N ASP A 178 29.45 -4.11 -3.59
CA ASP A 178 30.18 -5.04 -4.48
C ASP A 178 29.47 -6.42 -4.58
N ARG A 179 28.82 -6.87 -3.51
CA ARG A 179 28.00 -8.11 -3.51
C ARG A 179 26.65 -7.91 -4.22
N ALA A 180 25.97 -6.80 -3.95
CA ALA A 180 24.63 -6.55 -4.47
C ALA A 180 24.64 -6.10 -5.95
N TYR A 181 25.71 -5.40 -6.37
CA TYR A 181 25.89 -4.82 -7.70
C TYR A 181 27.34 -5.00 -8.20
N PRO A 182 27.77 -6.24 -8.49
CA PRO A 182 29.18 -6.57 -8.73
C PRO A 182 29.79 -5.91 -9.98
N LYS A 183 28.96 -5.35 -10.87
CA LYS A 183 29.40 -4.74 -12.13
C LYS A 183 29.22 -3.21 -12.16
N GLU A 184 28.75 -2.63 -11.06
CA GLU A 184 28.38 -1.22 -11.05
C GLU A 184 29.07 -0.43 -9.92
N PRO A 185 29.61 0.76 -10.22
CA PRO A 185 30.09 1.66 -9.17
C PRO A 185 28.91 2.21 -8.38
N ILE A 186 29.12 2.51 -7.08
CA ILE A 186 28.10 3.14 -6.25
C ILE A 186 27.64 4.45 -6.92
N ASN A 187 26.34 4.54 -7.16
CA ASN A 187 25.68 5.69 -7.78
C ASN A 187 24.27 5.90 -7.16
N ASN A 188 23.60 6.99 -7.54
CA ASN A 188 22.28 7.35 -6.99
C ASN A 188 21.23 6.28 -7.23
N PHE A 189 21.24 5.67 -8.42
CA PHE A 189 20.22 4.71 -8.82
C PHE A 189 20.33 3.40 -8.01
N ILE A 190 21.55 2.81 -7.85
CA ILE A 190 21.69 1.57 -7.09
C ILE A 190 21.48 1.76 -5.58
N ILE A 191 21.70 2.97 -5.03
CA ILE A 191 21.28 3.30 -3.66
C ILE A 191 19.75 3.20 -3.56
N ALA A 192 19.06 3.84 -4.49
CA ALA A 192 17.58 3.83 -4.53
C ALA A 192 17.06 2.40 -4.75
N ASN A 193 17.64 1.66 -5.68
CA ASN A 193 17.22 0.28 -5.99
C ASN A 193 17.46 -0.69 -4.82
N ALA A 194 18.54 -0.56 -4.06
CA ALA A 194 18.77 -1.36 -2.87
C ALA A 194 17.68 -1.14 -1.81
N ILE A 195 17.35 0.12 -1.50
CA ILE A 195 16.28 0.44 -0.55
C ILE A 195 14.93 -0.03 -1.09
N SER A 196 14.65 0.19 -2.37
CA SER A 196 13.43 -0.30 -3.03
C SER A 196 13.33 -1.83 -3.01
N SER A 197 14.45 -2.54 -3.15
CA SER A 197 14.48 -4.01 -3.01
C SER A 197 14.11 -4.45 -1.60
N TYR A 198 14.58 -3.75 -0.57
CA TYR A 198 14.11 -4.01 0.79
C TYR A 198 12.62 -3.72 0.96
N ILE A 199 12.12 -2.58 0.47
CA ILE A 199 10.69 -2.24 0.54
C ILE A 199 9.84 -3.28 -0.22
N ARG A 200 10.26 -3.74 -1.40
CA ARG A 200 9.60 -4.82 -2.15
C ARG A 200 9.54 -6.13 -1.37
N SER A 201 10.52 -6.42 -0.53
CA SER A 201 10.50 -7.62 0.32
C SER A 201 9.49 -7.55 1.47
N LEU A 202 8.93 -6.35 1.76
CA LEU A 202 7.93 -6.15 2.80
C LEU A 202 6.51 -6.51 2.28
N HIS A 203 6.33 -7.72 1.75
CA HIS A 203 5.02 -8.19 1.34
C HIS A 203 4.31 -8.96 2.46
N SER A 204 3.00 -8.78 2.53
CA SER A 204 2.11 -9.30 3.57
C SER A 204 0.89 -9.90 2.87
N LEU A 205 0.97 -11.20 2.51
CA LEU A 205 -0.01 -11.92 1.71
C LEU A 205 -0.40 -13.26 2.35
N ASN A 206 -0.19 -13.42 3.68
CA ASN A 206 -0.50 -14.63 4.41
C ASN A 206 -1.38 -14.37 5.65
N ALA A 207 -2.25 -13.39 5.56
CA ALA A 207 -3.22 -13.09 6.59
C ALA A 207 -4.26 -14.22 6.76
N ARG A 208 -5.00 -14.23 7.87
CA ARG A 208 -6.05 -15.20 8.15
C ARG A 208 -7.08 -15.31 7.01
N PHE A 209 -7.42 -14.18 6.39
CA PHE A 209 -8.28 -14.15 5.21
C PHE A 209 -7.69 -14.97 4.05
N ASP A 210 -6.40 -14.77 3.74
CA ASP A 210 -5.74 -15.49 2.65
C ASP A 210 -5.70 -17.00 2.91
N GLN A 211 -5.36 -17.39 4.14
CA GLN A 211 -5.37 -18.78 4.56
C GLN A 211 -6.76 -19.41 4.41
N TYR A 212 -7.82 -18.67 4.76
CA TYR A 212 -9.19 -19.14 4.56
C TYR A 212 -9.51 -19.35 3.08
N ILE A 213 -9.18 -18.38 2.24
CA ILE A 213 -9.41 -18.45 0.79
C ILE A 213 -8.64 -19.65 0.16
N ARG A 214 -7.42 -19.93 0.66
CA ARG A 214 -6.62 -21.10 0.24
C ARG A 214 -7.11 -22.43 0.81
N GLY A 215 -8.16 -22.45 1.63
CA GLY A 215 -8.85 -23.67 2.06
C GLY A 215 -8.84 -23.96 3.56
N ASP A 216 -8.13 -23.22 4.40
CA ASP A 216 -8.21 -23.38 5.86
C ASP A 216 -9.48 -22.72 6.41
N LYS A 217 -10.57 -23.45 6.33
CA LYS A 217 -11.92 -22.97 6.71
C LYS A 217 -12.07 -22.60 8.20
N LYS A 218 -11.04 -22.83 9.04
CA LYS A 218 -11.06 -22.46 10.47
C LYS A 218 -10.65 -21.01 10.72
N GLN A 219 -10.03 -20.35 9.75
CA GLN A 219 -9.43 -19.02 9.89
C GLN A 219 -10.45 -17.88 10.04
N LEU A 220 -11.69 -18.06 9.55
CA LEU A 220 -12.71 -17.03 9.64
C LEU A 220 -13.95 -17.52 10.39
N ASN A 221 -14.46 -16.70 11.30
CA ASN A 221 -15.74 -16.89 11.94
C ASN A 221 -16.91 -16.34 11.11
N ALA A 222 -18.15 -16.55 11.57
CA ALA A 222 -19.37 -16.17 10.84
C ALA A 222 -19.48 -14.63 10.63
N ALA A 223 -19.07 -13.83 11.61
CA ALA A 223 -19.14 -12.37 11.50
C ALA A 223 -18.12 -11.84 10.48
N GLU A 224 -16.90 -12.38 10.47
CA GLU A 224 -15.85 -12.03 9.51
C GLU A 224 -16.23 -12.39 8.06
N LYS A 225 -16.83 -13.56 7.84
CA LYS A 225 -17.36 -13.99 6.53
C LYS A 225 -18.46 -13.05 6.04
N LYS A 226 -19.41 -12.71 6.93
CA LYS A 226 -20.46 -11.76 6.60
C LYS A 226 -19.90 -10.38 6.32
N GLY A 227 -18.89 -9.93 7.09
CA GLY A 227 -18.19 -8.67 6.86
C GLY A 227 -17.56 -8.59 5.48
N PHE A 228 -16.92 -9.67 4.99
CA PHE A 228 -16.40 -9.74 3.63
C PHE A 228 -17.50 -9.59 2.58
N ASN A 229 -18.61 -10.30 2.72
CA ASN A 229 -19.72 -10.21 1.77
C ASN A 229 -20.35 -8.81 1.77
N LEU A 230 -20.46 -8.16 2.94
CA LEU A 230 -20.91 -6.77 3.03
C LEU A 230 -19.92 -5.82 2.34
N PHE A 231 -18.61 -6.00 2.53
CA PHE A 231 -17.55 -5.24 1.89
C PHE A 231 -17.61 -5.33 0.37
N MET A 232 -17.83 -6.53 -0.18
CA MET A 232 -17.96 -6.78 -1.61
C MET A 232 -19.28 -6.28 -2.20
N GLY A 233 -20.36 -6.30 -1.41
CA GLY A 233 -21.73 -5.98 -1.84
C GLY A 233 -22.23 -4.62 -1.32
N LYS A 234 -23.08 -4.64 -0.28
CA LYS A 234 -23.82 -3.48 0.23
C LYS A 234 -22.94 -2.25 0.55
N ALA A 235 -21.76 -2.46 1.15
CA ALA A 235 -20.85 -1.38 1.51
C ALA A 235 -20.05 -0.81 0.33
N LYS A 236 -20.06 -1.44 -0.84
CA LYS A 236 -19.39 -1.00 -2.08
C LYS A 236 -17.88 -0.76 -1.96
N CYS A 237 -17.21 -1.25 -0.91
CA CYS A 237 -15.79 -0.97 -0.68
C CYS A 237 -14.91 -1.57 -1.79
N ALA A 238 -15.29 -2.73 -2.33
CA ALA A 238 -14.55 -3.43 -3.37
C ALA A 238 -14.59 -2.74 -4.74
N THR A 239 -15.38 -1.67 -4.93
CA THR A 239 -15.35 -0.88 -6.16
C THR A 239 -14.07 -0.06 -6.33
N CYS A 240 -13.36 0.20 -5.22
CA CYS A 240 -12.10 0.93 -5.21
C CYS A 240 -10.96 0.11 -4.57
N HIS A 241 -11.26 -0.78 -3.62
CA HIS A 241 -10.29 -1.65 -2.95
C HIS A 241 -10.29 -3.05 -3.57
N PHE A 242 -9.59 -3.21 -4.69
CA PHE A 242 -9.60 -4.46 -5.47
C PHE A 242 -8.82 -5.58 -4.79
N ILE A 243 -9.39 -6.78 -4.84
CA ILE A 243 -8.72 -8.01 -4.41
C ILE A 243 -7.63 -8.43 -5.42
N PRO A 244 -6.56 -9.11 -4.98
CA PRO A 244 -6.26 -9.60 -3.63
C PRO A 244 -5.56 -8.57 -2.73
N LEU A 245 -5.11 -7.44 -3.25
CA LEU A 245 -4.33 -6.44 -2.50
C LEU A 245 -5.20 -5.50 -1.67
N PHE A 246 -6.51 -5.47 -1.91
CA PHE A 246 -7.45 -4.52 -1.28
C PHE A 246 -6.97 -3.07 -1.41
N ASN A 247 -6.46 -2.71 -2.58
CA ASN A 247 -5.99 -1.38 -2.94
C ASN A 247 -6.55 -0.95 -4.30
N GLY A 248 -6.15 0.23 -4.78
CA GLY A 248 -6.62 0.78 -6.05
C GLY A 248 -5.99 0.17 -7.31
N ALA A 249 -5.07 -0.79 -7.24
CA ALA A 249 -4.47 -1.40 -8.44
C ALA A 249 -5.52 -2.22 -9.21
N VAL A 250 -5.86 -1.76 -10.42
CA VAL A 250 -7.03 -2.25 -11.19
C VAL A 250 -6.73 -3.58 -11.88
N PRO A 251 -7.44 -4.68 -11.50
CA PRO A 251 -7.31 -5.96 -12.19
C PRO A 251 -7.92 -5.90 -13.62
N PRO A 252 -7.57 -6.81 -14.52
CA PRO A 252 -6.62 -7.91 -14.33
C PRO A 252 -5.17 -7.52 -14.63
N LEU A 253 -4.93 -6.35 -15.20
CA LEU A 253 -3.60 -5.96 -15.68
C LEU A 253 -2.74 -5.30 -14.60
N TYR A 254 -3.36 -4.69 -13.58
CA TYR A 254 -2.70 -3.99 -12.48
C TYR A 254 -1.72 -2.89 -12.95
N THR A 255 -1.99 -2.27 -14.12
CA THR A 255 -1.16 -1.20 -14.71
C THR A 255 -1.62 0.20 -14.33
N THR A 256 -2.81 0.33 -13.79
CA THR A 256 -3.41 1.60 -13.35
C THR A 256 -3.87 1.50 -11.90
N THR A 257 -4.07 2.64 -11.26
CA THR A 257 -4.59 2.71 -9.90
C THR A 257 -5.74 3.70 -9.79
N GLU A 258 -6.76 3.33 -9.02
CA GLU A 258 -7.84 4.22 -8.62
C GLU A 258 -7.34 5.33 -7.70
N SER A 259 -7.92 6.50 -7.89
CA SER A 259 -7.71 7.68 -7.05
C SER A 259 -9.03 8.39 -6.84
N GLU A 260 -9.40 8.61 -5.57
CA GLU A 260 -10.73 9.02 -5.19
C GLU A 260 -10.74 10.40 -4.53
N VAL A 261 -11.84 11.10 -4.72
CA VAL A 261 -12.18 12.36 -4.05
C VAL A 261 -13.27 12.08 -3.02
N LEU A 262 -12.89 11.99 -1.76
CA LEU A 262 -13.78 11.57 -0.67
C LEU A 262 -14.39 12.74 0.10
N GLY A 263 -13.81 13.94 0.00
CA GLY A 263 -14.19 15.08 0.83
C GLY A 263 -13.75 14.92 2.29
N VAL A 264 -12.49 14.52 2.51
CA VAL A 264 -11.93 14.28 3.85
C VAL A 264 -11.87 15.58 4.65
N PRO A 265 -12.34 15.61 5.92
CA PRO A 265 -12.31 16.82 6.74
C PRO A 265 -10.88 17.15 7.21
N LYS A 266 -10.61 18.44 7.39
CA LYS A 266 -9.34 18.97 7.89
C LYS A 266 -9.04 18.56 9.33
N THR A 267 -10.09 18.48 10.14
CA THR A 267 -10.03 18.11 11.56
C THR A 267 -11.26 17.30 11.95
N LYS A 268 -11.24 16.73 13.16
CA LYS A 268 -12.40 16.01 13.72
C LYS A 268 -13.59 16.91 14.09
N ASN A 269 -13.42 18.23 14.06
CA ASN A 269 -14.50 19.14 14.36
C ASN A 269 -15.57 19.08 13.24
N LYS A 270 -16.78 18.67 13.61
CA LYS A 270 -17.92 18.53 12.67
C LYS A 270 -18.82 19.78 12.63
N ASN A 271 -18.58 20.80 13.48
CA ASN A 271 -19.47 21.96 13.60
C ASN A 271 -18.71 23.31 13.66
N PRO A 272 -18.50 23.99 12.53
CA PRO A 272 -18.65 23.51 11.16
C PRO A 272 -17.47 22.61 10.76
N ALA A 273 -17.75 21.56 10.02
CA ALA A 273 -16.70 20.81 9.35
C ALA A 273 -16.04 21.67 8.26
N GLN A 274 -14.76 21.37 7.97
CA GLN A 274 -14.01 22.05 6.90
C GLN A 274 -13.31 20.98 6.06
N LEU A 275 -13.32 21.16 4.74
CA LEU A 275 -12.56 20.31 3.82
C LEU A 275 -11.06 20.47 4.08
N ASP A 276 -10.29 19.39 3.97
CA ASP A 276 -8.82 19.45 4.05
C ASP A 276 -8.26 20.28 2.89
N ASP A 277 -7.24 21.08 3.18
CA ASP A 277 -6.65 22.03 2.21
C ASP A 277 -5.76 21.32 1.17
N ASP A 278 -5.38 20.07 1.38
CA ASP A 278 -4.50 19.34 0.47
C ASP A 278 -5.24 19.02 -0.84
N LEU A 279 -4.73 19.58 -1.93
CA LEU A 279 -5.32 19.42 -3.25
C LEU A 279 -4.98 18.06 -3.90
N GLY A 280 -4.21 17.19 -3.23
CA GLY A 280 -3.88 15.84 -3.70
C GLY A 280 -3.23 15.83 -5.08
N LYS A 281 -3.73 14.95 -5.95
CA LYS A 281 -3.22 14.70 -7.31
C LYS A 281 -3.24 15.95 -8.22
N TYR A 282 -4.11 16.92 -7.92
CA TYR A 282 -4.13 18.21 -8.63
C TYR A 282 -2.80 18.96 -8.56
N LEU A 283 -2.05 18.84 -7.45
CA LEU A 283 -0.75 19.51 -7.31
C LEU A 283 0.23 19.10 -8.41
N PHE A 284 0.05 17.90 -8.93
CA PHE A 284 0.90 17.30 -9.95
C PHE A 284 0.28 17.39 -11.37
N ILE A 285 -0.99 16.99 -11.55
CA ILE A 285 -1.61 16.89 -12.89
C ILE A 285 -2.25 18.19 -13.37
N LYS A 286 -2.63 19.10 -12.46
CA LYS A 286 -3.27 20.40 -12.79
C LYS A 286 -4.59 20.29 -13.58
N SER A 287 -5.37 19.25 -13.33
CA SER A 287 -6.73 19.09 -13.86
C SER A 287 -7.75 19.11 -12.73
N ASP A 288 -8.80 19.90 -12.85
CA ASP A 288 -9.78 20.14 -11.77
C ASP A 288 -10.48 18.88 -11.29
N VAL A 289 -10.62 17.86 -12.17
CA VAL A 289 -11.18 16.54 -11.79
C VAL A 289 -10.35 15.84 -10.71
N TYR A 290 -9.09 16.20 -10.53
CA TYR A 290 -8.20 15.62 -9.53
C TYR A 290 -8.00 16.48 -8.27
N LYS A 291 -8.73 17.58 -8.10
CA LYS A 291 -8.70 18.35 -6.84
C LYS A 291 -9.13 17.45 -5.69
N HIS A 292 -8.32 17.42 -4.62
CA HIS A 292 -8.53 16.58 -3.43
C HIS A 292 -8.59 15.07 -3.72
N SER A 293 -8.04 14.62 -4.87
CA SER A 293 -7.96 13.22 -5.23
C SER A 293 -6.71 12.57 -4.65
N PHE A 294 -6.89 11.40 -4.03
CA PHE A 294 -5.81 10.60 -3.44
C PHE A 294 -5.94 9.15 -3.90
N LYS A 295 -4.78 8.51 -4.09
CA LYS A 295 -4.70 7.09 -4.45
C LYS A 295 -5.37 6.22 -3.38
N THR A 296 -6.15 5.22 -3.81
CA THR A 296 -6.76 4.23 -2.91
C THR A 296 -5.67 3.34 -2.29
N PRO A 297 -5.45 3.44 -0.96
CA PRO A 297 -4.42 2.66 -0.26
C PRO A 297 -4.84 1.20 -0.08
N THR A 298 -3.88 0.34 0.28
CA THR A 298 -4.20 -1.03 0.71
C THR A 298 -4.89 -1.04 2.06
N LEU A 299 -5.84 -1.99 2.23
CA LEU A 299 -6.45 -2.30 3.52
C LEU A 299 -5.72 -3.45 4.24
N ARG A 300 -4.69 -4.03 3.62
CA ARG A 300 -3.88 -5.04 4.30
C ARG A 300 -3.14 -4.41 5.47
N ASN A 301 -3.17 -5.08 6.62
CA ASN A 301 -2.65 -4.59 7.90
C ASN A 301 -3.33 -3.31 8.43
N ILE A 302 -4.53 -2.96 7.93
CA ILE A 302 -5.21 -1.71 8.29
C ILE A 302 -5.43 -1.55 9.79
N GLU A 303 -5.62 -2.65 10.54
CA GLU A 303 -5.75 -2.64 12.01
C GLU A 303 -4.53 -2.03 12.70
N LEU A 304 -3.35 -2.12 12.10
CA LEU A 304 -2.07 -1.71 12.67
C LEU A 304 -1.62 -0.30 12.24
N THR A 305 -2.33 0.33 11.30
CA THR A 305 -1.85 1.52 10.59
C THR A 305 -2.66 2.79 10.88
N ALA A 306 -3.37 2.82 12.02
CA ALA A 306 -4.00 4.04 12.50
C ALA A 306 -2.94 5.13 12.78
N PRO A 307 -3.31 6.44 12.65
CA PRO A 307 -4.61 6.97 12.24
C PRO A 307 -4.78 7.01 10.71
N TYR A 308 -6.01 7.19 10.25
CA TYR A 308 -6.44 6.94 8.87
C TYR A 308 -6.64 8.22 8.05
N MET A 309 -6.77 8.06 6.74
CA MET A 309 -6.80 9.06 5.66
C MET A 309 -5.41 9.67 5.39
N HIS A 310 -5.33 10.43 4.28
CA HIS A 310 -4.06 11.07 3.88
C HIS A 310 -3.53 12.06 4.93
N ASN A 311 -4.40 12.61 5.76
CA ASN A 311 -4.09 13.59 6.81
C ASN A 311 -4.18 13.02 8.24
N GLY A 312 -4.47 11.72 8.40
CA GLY A 312 -4.57 11.05 9.69
C GLY A 312 -5.70 11.54 10.58
N VAL A 313 -6.82 12.04 9.99
CA VAL A 313 -7.89 12.68 10.73
C VAL A 313 -8.73 11.73 11.58
N PHE A 314 -8.81 10.43 11.24
CA PHE A 314 -9.58 9.44 11.98
C PHE A 314 -8.67 8.48 12.75
N ASP A 315 -8.94 8.28 14.04
CA ASP A 315 -8.15 7.39 14.90
C ASP A 315 -8.61 5.95 14.86
N THR A 316 -9.87 5.70 14.49
CA THR A 316 -10.48 4.36 14.54
C THR A 316 -11.13 3.97 13.23
N LEU A 317 -11.25 2.66 12.99
CA LEU A 317 -11.98 2.13 11.84
C LEU A 317 -13.48 2.44 11.93
N GLU A 318 -14.02 2.58 13.14
CA GLU A 318 -15.39 2.99 13.38
C GLU A 318 -15.65 4.40 12.85
N GLU A 319 -14.75 5.36 13.10
CA GLU A 319 -14.82 6.73 12.57
C GLU A 319 -14.75 6.73 11.03
N VAL A 320 -13.87 5.93 10.46
CA VAL A 320 -13.76 5.75 9.00
C VAL A 320 -15.05 5.20 8.42
N MET A 321 -15.60 4.14 9.02
CA MET A 321 -16.84 3.52 8.54
C MET A 321 -18.06 4.45 8.70
N GLU A 322 -18.12 5.26 9.77
CA GLU A 322 -19.15 6.28 9.93
C GLU A 322 -19.07 7.33 8.80
N PHE A 323 -17.84 7.79 8.48
CA PHE A 323 -17.63 8.74 7.39
C PHE A 323 -18.12 8.18 6.04
N TYR A 324 -17.75 6.96 5.69
CA TYR A 324 -18.22 6.32 4.45
C TYR A 324 -19.73 6.05 4.47
N ASN A 325 -20.28 5.59 5.60
CA ASN A 325 -21.71 5.29 5.74
C ASN A 325 -22.60 6.51 5.49
N ASN A 326 -22.08 7.70 5.79
CA ASN A 326 -22.77 8.97 5.59
C ASN A 326 -22.51 9.63 4.22
N GLY A 327 -21.82 8.95 3.28
CA GLY A 327 -21.51 9.48 1.93
C GLY A 327 -20.30 10.41 1.89
N GLY A 328 -19.34 10.25 2.79
CA GLY A 328 -18.08 11.00 2.80
C GLY A 328 -18.29 12.49 3.14
N GLY A 329 -17.62 13.36 2.38
CA GLY A 329 -17.72 14.80 2.54
C GLY A 329 -19.15 15.35 2.44
N LYS A 330 -20.02 14.69 1.66
CA LYS A 330 -21.45 15.05 1.55
C LYS A 330 -22.15 14.95 2.89
N GLY A 331 -21.91 13.88 3.65
CA GLY A 331 -22.50 13.71 4.98
C GLY A 331 -22.03 14.73 6.01
N LEU A 332 -20.88 15.37 5.76
CA LEU A 332 -20.32 16.45 6.57
C LEU A 332 -20.62 17.85 6.02
N HIS A 333 -21.36 17.96 4.91
CA HIS A 333 -21.65 19.23 4.19
C HIS A 333 -20.39 19.96 3.68
N ILE A 334 -19.33 19.23 3.33
CA ILE A 334 -18.05 19.73 2.82
C ILE A 334 -17.64 19.05 1.50
N ALA A 335 -18.57 18.39 0.82
CA ALA A 335 -18.28 17.71 -0.43
C ALA A 335 -17.73 18.69 -1.47
N PRO A 336 -16.54 18.43 -2.05
CA PRO A 336 -16.10 19.15 -3.24
C PRO A 336 -16.98 18.77 -4.44
N GLU A 337 -17.10 19.67 -5.43
CA GLU A 337 -17.96 19.49 -6.61
C GLU A 337 -17.62 18.20 -7.40
N ASN A 338 -16.35 17.79 -7.37
CA ASN A 338 -15.83 16.61 -8.04
C ASN A 338 -15.75 15.36 -7.15
N GLN A 339 -16.48 15.29 -6.03
CA GLN A 339 -16.49 14.10 -5.18
C GLN A 339 -16.83 12.85 -6.02
N THR A 340 -15.98 11.82 -5.95
CA THR A 340 -16.17 10.55 -6.66
C THR A 340 -16.90 9.51 -5.82
N LEU A 341 -16.77 9.59 -4.48
CA LEU A 341 -17.55 8.74 -3.58
C LEU A 341 -19.05 9.02 -3.76
N PRO A 342 -19.91 7.98 -3.93
CA PRO A 342 -21.34 8.15 -4.00
C PRO A 342 -21.89 8.98 -2.84
N PHE A 343 -22.79 9.92 -3.15
CA PHE A 343 -23.38 10.82 -2.14
C PHE A 343 -24.42 10.13 -1.25
N ASP A 344 -24.95 8.98 -1.69
CA ASP A 344 -25.95 8.24 -0.97
C ASP A 344 -25.37 7.60 0.29
N GLN A 345 -26.18 7.57 1.33
CA GLN A 345 -25.88 6.78 2.52
C GLN A 345 -25.84 5.29 2.16
N LEU A 346 -24.94 4.56 2.79
CA LEU A 346 -24.85 3.11 2.59
C LEU A 346 -25.89 2.33 3.42
N ASP A 347 -26.55 3.02 4.37
CA ASP A 347 -27.54 2.46 5.28
C ASP A 347 -27.03 1.20 6.01
N LEU A 348 -25.77 1.22 6.40
CA LEU A 348 -25.17 0.17 7.19
C LEU A 348 -25.60 0.30 8.66
N SER A 349 -26.16 -0.74 9.20
CA SER A 349 -26.43 -0.83 10.63
C SER A 349 -25.13 -0.92 11.44
N LYS A 350 -25.17 -0.58 12.73
CA LYS A 350 -24.03 -0.72 13.64
C LYS A 350 -23.48 -2.16 13.68
N LYS A 351 -24.31 -3.16 13.47
CA LYS A 351 -23.90 -4.57 13.40
C LYS A 351 -23.09 -4.81 12.14
N GLU A 352 -23.59 -4.39 10.98
CA GLU A 352 -22.89 -4.55 9.69
C GLU A 352 -21.55 -3.81 9.66
N ILE A 353 -21.46 -2.64 10.25
CA ILE A 353 -20.19 -1.91 10.42
C ILE A 353 -19.19 -2.74 11.24
N ARG A 354 -19.62 -3.31 12.37
CA ARG A 354 -18.73 -4.18 13.17
C ARG A 354 -18.31 -5.44 12.41
N GLU A 355 -19.19 -6.04 11.62
CA GLU A 355 -18.88 -7.22 10.79
C GLU A 355 -17.84 -6.86 9.71
N ILE A 356 -17.98 -5.71 9.03
CA ILE A 356 -16.98 -5.22 8.06
C ILE A 356 -15.63 -4.95 8.74
N ILE A 357 -15.61 -4.30 9.89
CA ILE A 357 -14.38 -4.06 10.67
C ILE A 357 -13.74 -5.40 11.08
N ALA A 358 -14.54 -6.35 11.55
CA ALA A 358 -14.05 -7.68 11.89
C ALA A 358 -13.38 -8.36 10.68
N PHE A 359 -13.98 -8.26 9.50
CA PHE A 359 -13.36 -8.72 8.26
C PHE A 359 -12.04 -7.98 7.98
N MET A 360 -12.03 -6.66 7.98
CA MET A 360 -10.80 -5.88 7.70
C MET A 360 -9.64 -6.27 8.62
N LYS A 361 -9.90 -6.59 9.88
CA LYS A 361 -8.90 -7.10 10.83
C LYS A 361 -8.33 -8.47 10.43
N THR A 362 -9.06 -9.28 9.67
CA THR A 362 -8.52 -10.55 9.16
C THR A 362 -7.46 -10.38 8.06
N LEU A 363 -7.30 -9.16 7.53
CA LEU A 363 -6.26 -8.80 6.57
C LEU A 363 -4.91 -8.48 7.24
N THR A 364 -4.82 -8.58 8.57
CA THR A 364 -3.59 -8.41 9.33
C THR A 364 -2.75 -9.67 9.23
N ASP A 365 -1.53 -9.52 8.70
CA ASP A 365 -0.54 -10.59 8.57
C ASP A 365 0.54 -10.42 9.64
N THR A 366 0.53 -11.31 10.62
CA THR A 366 1.52 -11.33 11.71
C THR A 366 2.74 -12.21 11.41
N THR A 367 2.77 -12.91 10.28
CA THR A 367 3.86 -13.83 9.91
C THR A 367 5.04 -13.09 9.31
N THR A 368 4.80 -12.04 8.56
CA THR A 368 5.83 -11.24 7.87
C THR A 368 6.82 -10.59 8.85
N THR A 369 6.35 -10.16 10.03
CA THR A 369 7.21 -9.56 11.06
C THR A 369 8.21 -10.54 11.68
N LYS A 370 7.92 -11.85 11.67
CA LYS A 370 8.80 -12.88 12.24
C LYS A 370 10.00 -13.21 11.35
N ASN A 371 9.92 -12.94 10.06
CA ASN A 371 10.98 -13.27 9.09
C ASN A 371 11.93 -12.09 8.79
N LEU A 372 11.68 -10.93 9.38
CA LEU A 372 12.48 -9.71 9.16
C LEU A 372 13.59 -9.47 10.20
N TYR A 373 13.68 -10.34 11.25
CA TYR A 373 14.67 -10.24 12.34
C TYR A 373 15.67 -11.36 12.34
#